data_21337c9297876d6fe575970b4e1aced8
#
_entry.id   21337c9297876d6fe575970b4e1aced8
#
_cell.length_a   1.000
_cell.length_b   1.000
_cell.length_c   1.000
_cell.angle_alpha   90.00
_cell.angle_beta   90.00
_cell.angle_gamma   90.00
#
_symmetry.space_group_name_H-M   'P 1'
#
loop_
_entity.id
_entity.type
_entity.pdbx_description
1 polymer ?
#
loop_
_entity_poly.entity_id
_entity_poly.type
_entity_poly.pdbx_seq_one_letter_code
_entity_poly.pdbx_strand_id
1 'polypeptide(L)'
;GINPNRMEWNGMERNGMDIDYRRYKALANLYIGLVHYPIMNKHKEVITTAITNYDIHDIARASITYDVSKYFVIHNIPAQRELAATIMEHWKSGFGSTYNPDRKDAFTGVELVNSIAVAVRTIEELEGVKPIVATTDARTYDNTISYARMREHLENETRPVLVLFGTGYGMTKETMESFDYILEPIYGHGEYNHLSVRSAVSIILDRLRGEAWWNK
;
A
#
# COMPACT_ATOMS: atom_id res chain seq x y z
N GLY A 1 -15.77 3.83 14.74
CA GLY A 1 -14.88 4.71 15.47
C GLY A 1 -14.08 5.54 14.49
N ILE A 2 -13.98 6.83 14.72
CA ILE A 2 -13.25 7.78 13.88
C ILE A 2 -11.77 7.43 13.98
N ASN A 3 -11.09 7.24 12.83
CA ASN A 3 -9.65 6.99 12.80
C ASN A 3 -8.90 8.24 13.31
N PRO A 4 -8.18 8.17 14.45
CA PRO A 4 -7.52 9.34 15.03
C PRO A 4 -6.34 9.87 14.19
N ASN A 5 -5.92 9.14 13.15
CA ASN A 5 -4.86 9.55 12.24
C ASN A 5 -5.40 10.25 10.97
N ARG A 6 -6.69 10.53 10.93
CA ARG A 6 -7.29 11.26 9.83
C ARG A 6 -7.02 12.74 10.03
N MET A 7 -6.06 13.31 9.32
CA MET A 7 -5.92 14.78 9.23
C MET A 7 -7.22 15.34 8.69
N GLU A 8 -7.87 16.20 9.47
CA GLU A 8 -8.91 17.08 8.95
C GLU A 8 -8.24 18.12 8.04
N TRP A 9 -8.27 17.86 6.75
CA TRP A 9 -7.88 18.84 5.76
C TRP A 9 -8.97 19.91 5.66
N ASN A 10 -8.86 20.93 6.49
CA ASN A 10 -9.66 22.13 6.35
C ASN A 10 -9.18 22.91 5.12
N GLY A 11 -9.92 22.79 4.03
CA GLY A 11 -10.01 23.78 2.97
C GLY A 11 -8.69 24.19 2.32
N MET A 12 -8.08 23.36 1.48
CA MET A 12 -7.15 23.81 0.47
C MET A 12 -7.90 23.98 -0.85
N GLU A 13 -8.15 25.21 -1.23
CA GLU A 13 -8.55 25.55 -2.60
C GLU A 13 -7.41 25.16 -3.56
N ARG A 14 -7.59 24.10 -4.33
CA ARG A 14 -6.75 23.83 -5.50
C ARG A 14 -7.47 24.38 -6.72
N ASN A 15 -6.94 25.47 -7.26
CA ASN A 15 -7.32 26.02 -8.58
C ASN A 15 -8.82 26.32 -8.78
N GLY A 16 -9.53 26.87 -7.81
CA GLY A 16 -10.89 27.37 -8.01
C GLY A 16 -11.96 26.31 -8.29
N MET A 17 -11.65 25.04 -8.10
CA MET A 17 -12.65 23.95 -8.08
C MET A 17 -12.97 23.61 -6.62
N ASP A 18 -14.21 23.81 -6.25
CA ASP A 18 -14.81 23.32 -5.01
C ASP A 18 -14.92 21.79 -5.12
N ILE A 19 -13.84 21.09 -4.76
CA ILE A 19 -13.86 19.61 -4.74
C ILE A 19 -14.64 19.23 -3.49
N ASP A 20 -15.85 18.72 -3.67
CA ASP A 20 -16.64 18.17 -2.57
C ASP A 20 -16.00 16.88 -2.03
N TYR A 21 -15.05 17.02 -1.10
CA TYR A 21 -14.38 15.90 -0.45
C TYR A 21 -15.34 14.95 0.27
N ARG A 22 -16.58 15.35 0.54
CA ARG A 22 -17.60 14.48 1.15
C ARG A 22 -18.05 13.37 0.20
N ARG A 23 -17.84 13.54 -1.11
CA ARG A 23 -18.15 12.53 -2.14
C ARG A 23 -17.21 11.33 -2.14
N TYR A 24 -16.03 11.45 -1.51
CA TYR A 24 -14.95 10.45 -1.57
C TYR A 24 -14.67 9.82 -0.19
N LYS A 25 -15.61 9.89 0.75
CA LYS A 25 -15.43 9.28 2.07
C LYS A 25 -15.63 7.77 1.98
N ALA A 26 -14.56 7.05 1.66
CA ALA A 26 -14.54 5.60 1.77
C ALA A 26 -14.79 5.17 3.22
N LEU A 27 -15.61 4.14 3.43
CA LEU A 27 -15.95 3.62 4.75
C LEU A 27 -14.85 2.70 5.30
N ALA A 28 -14.30 1.80 4.46
CA ALA A 28 -13.26 0.89 4.87
C ALA A 28 -11.88 1.56 4.85
N ASN A 29 -11.08 1.31 5.89
CA ASN A 29 -9.69 1.72 5.91
C ASN A 29 -8.85 0.83 4.98
N LEU A 30 -7.94 1.47 4.24
CA LEU A 30 -7.00 0.82 3.33
C LEU A 30 -5.61 0.81 3.93
N TYR A 31 -5.02 -0.36 3.98
CA TYR A 31 -3.65 -0.63 4.39
C TYR A 31 -2.88 -1.22 3.23
N ILE A 32 -1.60 -0.96 3.14
CA ILE A 32 -0.73 -1.60 2.17
C ILE A 32 0.50 -2.20 2.85
N GLY A 33 1.07 -3.21 2.22
CA GLY A 33 2.31 -3.84 2.64
C GLY A 33 3.22 -4.12 1.46
N LEU A 34 4.51 -3.81 1.60
CA LEU A 34 5.56 -4.18 0.67
C LEU A 34 6.28 -5.41 1.21
N VAL A 35 6.19 -6.52 0.49
CA VAL A 35 6.67 -7.83 0.93
C VAL A 35 8.06 -8.10 0.36
N HIS A 36 9.05 -8.19 1.26
CA HIS A 36 10.43 -8.56 0.93
C HIS A 36 10.73 -10.04 1.21
N TYR A 37 9.88 -10.71 1.96
CA TYR A 37 9.95 -12.13 2.28
C TYR A 37 8.55 -12.68 2.64
N PRO A 38 8.14 -13.84 2.16
CA PRO A 38 8.83 -14.71 1.19
C PRO A 38 8.63 -14.23 -0.25
N ILE A 39 9.70 -14.19 -1.01
CA ILE A 39 9.71 -13.76 -2.42
C ILE A 39 10.43 -14.79 -3.27
N MET A 40 10.06 -14.96 -4.53
CA MET A 40 10.73 -15.81 -5.48
C MET A 40 11.83 -15.07 -6.25
N ASN A 41 12.90 -15.78 -6.60
CA ASN A 41 13.85 -15.36 -7.62
C ASN A 41 13.45 -15.92 -9.01
N LYS A 42 14.25 -15.63 -10.03
CA LYS A 42 14.04 -16.13 -11.40
C LYS A 42 14.06 -17.66 -11.52
N HIS A 43 14.65 -18.36 -10.55
CA HIS A 43 14.72 -19.80 -10.48
C HIS A 43 13.60 -20.44 -9.65
N LYS A 44 12.61 -19.65 -9.21
CA LYS A 44 11.49 -20.06 -8.34
C LYS A 44 11.94 -20.51 -6.93
N GLU A 45 13.11 -20.06 -6.49
CA GLU A 45 13.59 -20.28 -5.12
C GLU A 45 13.08 -19.15 -4.23
N VAL A 46 12.72 -19.48 -2.97
CA VAL A 46 12.30 -18.51 -1.99
C VAL A 46 13.50 -17.74 -1.46
N ILE A 47 13.47 -16.45 -1.60
CA ILE A 47 14.51 -15.52 -1.18
C ILE A 47 13.92 -14.36 -0.38
N THR A 48 14.83 -13.57 0.19
CA THR A 48 14.54 -12.25 0.75
C THR A 48 15.12 -11.18 -0.17
N THR A 49 14.33 -10.17 -0.52
CA THR A 49 14.81 -9.02 -1.30
C THR A 49 15.27 -7.88 -0.38
N ALA A 50 16.20 -7.06 -0.86
CA ALA A 50 16.69 -5.92 -0.10
C ALA A 50 15.68 -4.76 -0.09
N ILE A 51 15.63 -4.02 1.02
CA ILE A 51 14.92 -2.74 1.09
C ILE A 51 15.68 -1.71 0.24
N THR A 52 14.94 -0.97 -0.57
CA THR A 52 15.49 0.17 -1.30
C THR A 52 14.98 1.48 -0.74
N ASN A 53 15.82 2.49 -0.76
CA ASN A 53 15.48 3.83 -0.31
C ASN A 53 14.31 4.42 -1.14
N TYR A 54 14.31 4.18 -2.46
CA TYR A 54 13.25 4.65 -3.36
C TYR A 54 11.88 4.07 -3.02
N ASP A 55 11.82 2.79 -2.70
CA ASP A 55 10.54 2.14 -2.34
C ASP A 55 9.98 2.73 -1.06
N ILE A 56 10.81 2.97 -0.05
CA ILE A 56 10.37 3.58 1.21
C ILE A 56 9.78 4.97 0.93
N HIS A 57 10.50 5.82 0.21
CA HIS A 57 10.08 7.20 -0.03
C HIS A 57 8.85 7.29 -0.93
N ASP A 58 8.88 6.64 -2.07
CA ASP A 58 7.85 6.81 -3.10
C ASP A 58 6.53 6.18 -2.66
N ILE A 59 6.57 5.01 -2.04
CA ILE A 59 5.36 4.34 -1.54
C ILE A 59 4.79 5.07 -0.32
N ALA A 60 5.62 5.59 0.59
CA ALA A 60 5.15 6.40 1.70
C ALA A 60 4.41 7.65 1.22
N ARG A 61 4.93 8.34 0.22
CA ARG A 61 4.29 9.53 -0.38
C ARG A 61 2.98 9.19 -1.08
N ALA A 62 2.95 8.14 -1.88
CA ALA A 62 1.73 7.65 -2.51
C ALA A 62 0.67 7.28 -1.46
N SER A 63 1.08 6.66 -0.36
CA SER A 63 0.20 6.29 0.74
C SER A 63 -0.51 7.50 1.35
N ILE A 64 0.18 8.59 1.55
CA ILE A 64 -0.44 9.85 2.05
C ILE A 64 -1.41 10.42 1.03
N THR A 65 -1.03 10.47 -0.24
CA THR A 65 -1.87 11.02 -1.32
C THR A 65 -3.22 10.30 -1.41
N TYR A 66 -3.23 8.99 -1.22
CA TYR A 66 -4.44 8.17 -1.36
C TYR A 66 -5.09 7.76 -0.03
N ASP A 67 -4.77 8.43 1.07
CA ASP A 67 -5.34 8.18 2.40
C ASP A 67 -5.21 6.71 2.84
N VAL A 68 -4.05 6.12 2.62
CA VAL A 68 -3.70 4.82 3.17
C VAL A 68 -3.46 4.97 4.67
N SER A 69 -4.14 4.15 5.46
CA SER A 69 -4.10 4.25 6.92
C SER A 69 -2.73 3.90 7.49
N LYS A 70 -2.08 2.89 6.90
CA LYS A 70 -0.73 2.47 7.29
C LYS A 70 -0.03 1.75 6.14
N TYR A 71 1.26 2.01 5.97
CA TYR A 71 2.14 1.33 5.05
C TYR A 71 3.10 0.44 5.82
N PHE A 72 2.97 -0.89 5.66
CA PHE A 72 3.86 -1.87 6.27
C PHE A 72 5.03 -2.20 5.35
N VAL A 73 6.25 -2.05 5.86
CA VAL A 73 7.44 -2.61 5.22
C VAL A 73 7.71 -3.96 5.89
N ILE A 74 7.52 -5.04 5.15
CA ILE A 74 7.57 -6.41 5.66
C ILE A 74 8.90 -7.04 5.30
N HIS A 75 9.76 -7.22 6.28
CA HIS A 75 11.09 -7.78 6.10
C HIS A 75 11.50 -8.65 7.28
N ASN A 76 11.92 -9.87 7.02
CA ASN A 76 12.27 -10.85 8.05
C ASN A 76 13.65 -10.63 8.69
N ILE A 77 14.56 -9.89 8.04
CA ILE A 77 15.93 -9.68 8.52
C ILE A 77 15.99 -8.43 9.42
N PRO A 78 16.35 -8.55 10.72
CA PRO A 78 16.40 -7.40 11.63
C PRO A 78 17.31 -6.27 11.15
N ALA A 79 18.48 -6.57 10.62
CA ALA A 79 19.43 -5.56 10.13
C ALA A 79 18.85 -4.70 9.00
N GLN A 80 18.01 -5.28 8.14
CA GLN A 80 17.32 -4.54 7.07
C GLN A 80 16.24 -3.61 7.65
N ARG A 81 15.50 -4.06 8.66
CA ARG A 81 14.53 -3.20 9.35
C ARG A 81 15.23 -2.06 10.10
N GLU A 82 16.36 -2.31 10.71
CA GLU A 82 17.17 -1.26 11.36
C GLU A 82 17.68 -0.22 10.37
N LEU A 83 18.12 -0.66 9.18
CA LEU A 83 18.53 0.24 8.09
C LEU A 83 17.37 1.13 7.66
N ALA A 84 16.19 0.56 7.43
CA ALA A 84 15.00 1.31 7.07
C ALA A 84 14.59 2.30 8.17
N ALA A 85 14.65 1.88 9.44
CA ALA A 85 14.37 2.75 10.58
C ALA A 85 15.34 3.94 10.64
N THR A 86 16.62 3.72 10.38
CA THR A 86 17.64 4.78 10.34
C THR A 86 17.36 5.77 9.21
N ILE A 87 17.00 5.29 8.03
CA ILE A 87 16.62 6.15 6.89
C ILE A 87 15.41 7.02 7.26
N MET A 88 14.37 6.42 7.80
CA MET A 88 13.17 7.16 8.20
C MET A 88 13.43 8.18 9.30
N GLU A 89 14.23 7.83 10.30
CA GLU A 89 14.58 8.73 11.39
C GLU A 89 15.36 9.96 10.91
N HIS A 90 16.26 9.79 9.94
CA HIS A 90 16.95 10.90 9.31
C HIS A 90 15.99 11.93 8.70
N TRP A 91 14.89 11.48 8.09
CA TRP A 91 13.89 12.36 7.48
C TRP A 91 12.83 12.87 8.47
N LYS A 92 12.61 12.21 9.59
CA LYS A 92 11.67 12.62 10.64
C LYS A 92 12.24 13.67 11.58
N SER A 93 13.47 13.49 12.05
CA SER A 93 14.07 14.29 13.12
C SER A 93 15.48 14.81 12.81
N GLY A 94 16.15 14.26 11.79
CA GLY A 94 17.49 14.68 11.37
C GLY A 94 17.49 15.86 10.39
N PHE A 95 18.65 16.08 9.75
CA PHE A 95 18.81 17.13 8.73
C PHE A 95 17.75 17.05 7.62
N GLY A 96 17.37 15.86 7.20
CA GLY A 96 16.35 15.63 6.19
C GLY A 96 15.00 16.25 6.54
N SER A 97 14.61 16.30 7.82
CA SER A 97 13.35 16.89 8.26
C SER A 97 13.30 18.41 8.07
N THR A 98 14.45 19.07 8.18
CA THR A 98 14.59 20.52 7.93
C THR A 98 14.66 20.82 6.44
N TYR A 99 15.37 19.94 5.68
CA TYR A 99 15.55 20.10 4.24
C TYR A 99 14.24 19.88 3.46
N ASN A 100 13.45 18.89 3.84
CA ASN A 100 12.18 18.57 3.19
C ASN A 100 11.12 18.12 4.22
N PRO A 101 10.36 19.05 4.81
CA PRO A 101 9.33 18.73 5.79
C PRO A 101 8.23 17.80 5.27
N ASP A 102 7.88 17.87 3.99
CA ASP A 102 6.85 17.01 3.38
C ASP A 102 7.24 15.52 3.45
N ARG A 103 8.54 15.23 3.36
CA ARG A 103 9.07 13.87 3.53
C ARG A 103 8.91 13.34 4.95
N LYS A 104 9.06 14.22 5.95
CA LYS A 104 8.83 13.88 7.36
C LYS A 104 7.39 13.37 7.55
N ASP A 105 6.42 14.07 7.03
CA ASP A 105 5.01 13.73 7.17
C ASP A 105 4.67 12.41 6.47
N ALA A 106 5.29 12.14 5.33
CA ALA A 106 5.09 10.90 4.58
C ALA A 106 5.44 9.63 5.38
N PHE A 107 6.40 9.69 6.32
CA PHE A 107 6.83 8.54 7.10
C PHE A 107 6.01 8.26 8.35
N THR A 108 5.10 9.12 8.75
CA THR A 108 4.28 8.94 9.97
C THR A 108 3.41 7.69 9.94
N GLY A 109 2.96 7.28 8.76
CA GLY A 109 2.14 6.08 8.55
C GLY A 109 2.94 4.81 8.21
N VAL A 110 4.26 4.85 8.19
CA VAL A 110 5.11 3.70 7.85
C VAL A 110 5.42 2.87 9.09
N GLU A 111 5.22 1.55 9.02
CA GLU A 111 5.53 0.61 10.09
C GLU A 111 6.37 -0.55 9.56
N LEU A 112 7.48 -0.84 10.25
CA LEU A 112 8.37 -1.95 9.94
C LEU A 112 7.93 -3.18 10.73
N VAL A 113 7.65 -4.28 10.03
CA VAL A 113 7.23 -5.54 10.64
C VAL A 113 8.02 -6.71 10.07
N ASN A 114 8.09 -7.81 10.81
CA ASN A 114 8.88 -8.97 10.42
C ASN A 114 8.15 -9.98 9.53
N SER A 115 6.83 -9.89 9.43
CA SER A 115 6.03 -10.86 8.65
C SER A 115 4.67 -10.28 8.24
N ILE A 116 4.05 -10.91 7.24
CA ILE A 116 2.67 -10.64 6.82
C ILE A 116 1.71 -10.88 8.00
N ALA A 117 1.91 -11.95 8.76
CA ALA A 117 1.07 -12.28 9.92
C ALA A 117 1.06 -11.15 10.97
N VAL A 118 2.20 -10.51 11.21
CA VAL A 118 2.29 -9.36 12.13
C VAL A 118 1.53 -8.16 11.59
N ALA A 119 1.64 -7.87 10.30
CA ALA A 119 0.86 -6.80 9.66
C ALA A 119 -0.65 -7.03 9.81
N VAL A 120 -1.12 -8.24 9.51
CA VAL A 120 -2.54 -8.61 9.66
C VAL A 120 -3.01 -8.46 11.10
N ARG A 121 -2.25 -8.95 12.06
CA ARG A 121 -2.58 -8.84 13.50
C ARG A 121 -2.60 -7.39 13.96
N THR A 122 -1.67 -6.57 13.51
CA THR A 122 -1.65 -5.13 13.84
C THR A 122 -2.93 -4.44 13.37
N ILE A 123 -3.40 -4.74 12.17
CA ILE A 123 -4.66 -4.19 11.65
C ILE A 123 -5.85 -4.71 12.48
N GLU A 124 -5.88 -6.00 12.80
CA GLU A 124 -6.95 -6.59 13.62
C GLU A 124 -7.04 -5.93 15.00
N GLU A 125 -5.90 -5.63 15.63
CA GLU A 125 -5.84 -4.91 16.90
C GLU A 125 -6.36 -3.46 16.78
N LEU A 126 -6.05 -2.77 15.67
CA LEU A 126 -6.49 -1.39 15.43
C LEU A 126 -7.97 -1.29 15.09
N GLU A 127 -8.50 -2.24 14.34
CA GLU A 127 -9.85 -2.19 13.74
C GLU A 127 -10.88 -3.05 14.49
N GLY A 128 -10.44 -3.97 15.33
CA GLY A 128 -11.31 -4.93 16.02
C GLY A 128 -11.82 -6.06 15.13
N VAL A 129 -11.36 -6.14 13.88
CA VAL A 129 -11.76 -7.16 12.91
C VAL A 129 -10.58 -7.46 11.98
N LYS A 130 -10.48 -8.71 11.56
CA LYS A 130 -9.45 -9.16 10.63
C LYS A 130 -9.64 -8.52 9.25
N PRO A 131 -8.58 -7.97 8.62
CA PRO A 131 -8.71 -7.36 7.30
C PRO A 131 -8.98 -8.40 6.22
N ILE A 132 -9.61 -7.96 5.14
CA ILE A 132 -9.51 -8.64 3.85
C ILE A 132 -8.07 -8.48 3.38
N VAL A 133 -7.43 -9.59 3.00
CA VAL A 133 -6.07 -9.58 2.46
C VAL A 133 -6.13 -9.84 0.97
N ALA A 134 -5.62 -8.89 0.19
CA ALA A 134 -5.47 -9.01 -1.24
C ALA A 134 -4.00 -8.83 -1.63
N THR A 135 -3.61 -9.44 -2.72
CA THR A 135 -2.29 -9.23 -3.34
C THR A 135 -2.46 -8.83 -4.80
N THR A 136 -1.35 -8.68 -5.49
CA THR A 136 -1.29 -8.28 -6.90
C THR A 136 -0.47 -9.28 -7.71
N ASP A 137 -0.85 -9.52 -8.95
CA ASP A 137 -0.05 -10.29 -9.90
C ASP A 137 -0.33 -9.82 -11.34
N ALA A 138 0.58 -10.15 -12.23
CA ALA A 138 0.43 -9.95 -13.67
C ALA A 138 -0.45 -11.02 -14.35
N ARG A 139 -0.91 -12.03 -13.61
CA ARG A 139 -1.74 -13.14 -14.07
C ARG A 139 -3.08 -13.17 -13.36
N THR A 140 -4.06 -13.88 -13.94
CA THR A 140 -5.37 -14.10 -13.34
C THR A 140 -5.44 -15.46 -12.64
N TYR A 141 -6.26 -15.53 -11.58
CA TYR A 141 -6.46 -16.71 -10.72
C TYR A 141 -7.95 -16.86 -10.39
N ASP A 142 -8.33 -17.99 -9.79
CA ASP A 142 -9.74 -18.24 -9.42
C ASP A 142 -10.28 -17.22 -8.41
N ASN A 143 -9.41 -16.69 -7.53
CA ASN A 143 -9.76 -15.64 -6.56
C ASN A 143 -9.42 -14.21 -7.05
N THR A 144 -9.29 -14.00 -8.33
CA THR A 144 -9.08 -12.66 -8.90
C THR A 144 -10.32 -11.79 -8.69
N ILE A 145 -10.08 -10.58 -8.21
CA ILE A 145 -11.10 -9.53 -8.03
C ILE A 145 -10.78 -8.32 -8.90
N SER A 146 -11.81 -7.72 -9.49
CA SER A 146 -11.64 -6.49 -10.27
C SER A 146 -11.38 -5.28 -9.38
N TYR A 147 -10.70 -4.27 -9.91
CA TYR A 147 -10.53 -2.99 -9.22
C TYR A 147 -11.87 -2.34 -8.89
N ALA A 148 -12.83 -2.44 -9.79
CA ALA A 148 -14.17 -1.89 -9.59
C ALA A 148 -14.87 -2.50 -8.37
N ARG A 149 -14.81 -3.82 -8.19
CA ARG A 149 -15.41 -4.51 -7.05
C ARG A 149 -14.69 -4.22 -5.74
N MET A 150 -13.36 -4.17 -5.76
CA MET A 150 -12.58 -3.81 -4.57
C MET A 150 -12.83 -2.35 -4.18
N ARG A 151 -12.92 -1.44 -5.14
CA ARG A 151 -13.28 -0.04 -4.90
C ARG A 151 -14.67 0.09 -4.30
N GLU A 152 -15.64 -0.63 -4.82
CA GLU A 152 -17.00 -0.67 -4.28
C GLU A 152 -17.03 -1.13 -2.81
N HIS A 153 -16.25 -2.16 -2.47
CA HIS A 153 -16.08 -2.59 -1.08
C HIS A 153 -15.52 -1.46 -0.20
N LEU A 154 -14.45 -0.81 -0.63
CA LEU A 154 -13.82 0.28 0.11
C LEU A 154 -14.76 1.47 0.33
N GLU A 155 -15.66 1.74 -0.60
CA GLU A 155 -16.60 2.85 -0.55
C GLU A 155 -17.85 2.55 0.30
N ASN A 156 -18.32 1.31 0.33
CA ASN A 156 -19.63 0.95 0.89
C ASN A 156 -19.57 0.03 2.11
N GLU A 157 -18.48 -0.68 2.33
CA GLU A 157 -18.31 -1.61 3.44
C GLU A 157 -17.35 -1.05 4.50
N THR A 158 -17.30 -1.68 5.67
CA THR A 158 -16.48 -1.21 6.80
C THR A 158 -15.27 -2.08 7.10
N ARG A 159 -15.23 -3.33 6.60
CA ARG A 159 -14.12 -4.23 6.85
C ARG A 159 -12.85 -3.72 6.20
N PRO A 160 -11.75 -3.53 6.97
CA PRO A 160 -10.49 -3.01 6.43
C PRO A 160 -9.89 -3.95 5.39
N VAL A 161 -9.10 -3.38 4.49
CA VAL A 161 -8.43 -4.10 3.42
C VAL A 161 -6.92 -3.88 3.52
N LEU A 162 -6.15 -4.96 3.45
CA LEU A 162 -4.70 -4.94 3.31
C LEU A 162 -4.35 -5.41 1.89
N VAL A 163 -3.72 -4.55 1.11
CA VAL A 163 -3.17 -4.90 -0.20
C VAL A 163 -1.67 -5.13 -0.08
N LEU A 164 -1.21 -6.32 -0.44
CA LEU A 164 0.19 -6.73 -0.40
C LEU A 164 0.82 -6.64 -1.78
N PHE A 165 1.96 -6.00 -1.85
CA PHE A 165 2.78 -5.88 -3.05
C PHE A 165 4.05 -6.71 -2.88
N GLY A 166 4.29 -7.65 -3.79
CA GLY A 166 5.55 -8.40 -3.84
C GLY A 166 6.67 -7.59 -4.49
N THR A 167 7.88 -7.93 -4.14
CA THR A 167 9.11 -7.46 -4.79
C THR A 167 9.73 -8.58 -5.62
N GLY A 168 10.79 -8.33 -6.37
CA GLY A 168 11.45 -9.35 -7.19
C GLY A 168 10.50 -10.01 -8.19
N TYR A 169 10.42 -11.33 -8.16
CA TYR A 169 9.50 -12.13 -9.01
C TYR A 169 8.17 -12.46 -8.33
N GLY A 170 7.85 -11.76 -7.25
CA GLY A 170 6.59 -11.93 -6.52
C GLY A 170 6.59 -13.10 -5.52
N MET A 171 5.45 -13.32 -4.89
CA MET A 171 5.22 -14.43 -3.97
C MET A 171 4.89 -15.72 -4.74
N THR A 172 5.01 -16.87 -4.06
CA THR A 172 4.60 -18.15 -4.66
C THR A 172 3.09 -18.16 -4.95
N LYS A 173 2.68 -18.93 -5.97
CA LYS A 173 1.27 -19.12 -6.30
C LYS A 173 0.48 -19.63 -5.09
N GLU A 174 1.02 -20.58 -4.35
CA GLU A 174 0.40 -21.14 -3.14
C GLU A 174 0.17 -20.05 -2.08
N THR A 175 1.15 -19.20 -1.81
CA THR A 175 1.01 -18.07 -0.89
C THR A 175 -0.07 -17.10 -1.35
N MET A 176 -0.08 -16.72 -2.62
CA MET A 176 -1.06 -15.80 -3.17
C MET A 176 -2.49 -16.35 -3.13
N GLU A 177 -2.68 -17.62 -3.46
CA GLU A 177 -3.99 -18.28 -3.39
C GLU A 177 -4.51 -18.45 -1.95
N SER A 178 -3.64 -18.37 -0.95
CA SER A 178 -4.04 -18.38 0.47
C SER A 178 -4.70 -17.08 0.93
N PHE A 179 -4.55 -15.99 0.20
CA PHE A 179 -5.20 -14.72 0.49
C PHE A 179 -6.67 -14.71 0.02
N ASP A 180 -7.45 -13.75 0.51
CA ASP A 180 -8.86 -13.64 0.13
C ASP A 180 -9.01 -13.35 -1.36
N TYR A 181 -8.19 -12.43 -1.90
CA TYR A 181 -8.27 -12.01 -3.30
C TYR A 181 -6.89 -11.74 -3.91
N ILE A 182 -6.85 -11.82 -5.24
CA ILE A 182 -5.76 -11.31 -6.07
C ILE A 182 -6.36 -10.24 -6.97
N LEU A 183 -5.87 -9.00 -6.91
CA LEU A 183 -6.32 -7.93 -7.78
C LEU A 183 -6.01 -8.27 -9.25
N GLU A 184 -6.92 -7.91 -10.14
CA GLU A 184 -6.72 -8.11 -11.57
C GLU A 184 -5.41 -7.47 -12.05
N PRO A 185 -4.77 -7.99 -13.10
CA PRO A 185 -3.56 -7.40 -13.65
C PRO A 185 -3.77 -5.95 -14.09
N ILE A 186 -2.69 -5.16 -14.08
CA ILE A 186 -2.67 -3.84 -14.72
C ILE A 186 -2.46 -4.07 -16.21
N TYR A 187 -3.48 -3.81 -17.01
CA TYR A 187 -3.38 -3.88 -18.46
C TYR A 187 -3.06 -2.51 -19.04
N GLY A 188 -1.94 -2.43 -19.78
CA GLY A 188 -1.66 -1.33 -20.68
C GLY A 188 -2.12 -1.67 -22.11
N HIS A 189 -1.86 -0.78 -23.04
CA HIS A 189 -2.15 -1.02 -24.47
C HIS A 189 -1.09 -1.91 -25.14
N GLY A 190 0.10 -1.99 -24.56
CA GLY A 190 1.19 -2.84 -25.04
C GLY A 190 1.21 -4.23 -24.40
N GLU A 191 2.03 -5.11 -24.95
CA GLU A 191 2.19 -6.48 -24.46
C GLU A 191 3.08 -6.57 -23.20
N TYR A 192 3.92 -5.56 -22.94
CA TYR A 192 4.81 -5.53 -21.79
C TYR A 192 4.05 -5.22 -20.52
N ASN A 193 4.16 -6.09 -19.52
CA ASN A 193 3.39 -6.01 -18.26
C ASN A 193 4.27 -6.21 -17.01
N HIS A 194 5.47 -5.66 -17.01
CA HIS A 194 6.41 -5.77 -15.88
C HIS A 194 6.74 -4.38 -15.33
N LEU A 195 5.79 -3.79 -14.61
CA LEU A 195 5.98 -2.52 -13.92
C LEU A 195 6.88 -2.67 -12.70
N SER A 196 7.65 -1.62 -12.38
CA SER A 196 8.28 -1.53 -11.06
C SER A 196 7.21 -1.54 -9.96
N VAL A 197 7.55 -2.04 -8.77
CA VAL A 197 6.59 -2.08 -7.66
C VAL A 197 6.07 -0.68 -7.30
N ARG A 198 6.91 0.34 -7.35
CA ARG A 198 6.51 1.74 -7.09
C ARG A 198 5.47 2.24 -8.09
N SER A 199 5.65 1.92 -9.36
CA SER A 199 4.68 2.27 -10.41
C SER A 199 3.37 1.51 -10.22
N ALA A 200 3.44 0.22 -9.94
CA ALA A 200 2.26 -0.60 -9.67
C ALA A 200 1.47 -0.09 -8.46
N VAL A 201 2.15 0.26 -7.37
CA VAL A 201 1.50 0.84 -6.17
C VAL A 201 0.73 2.10 -6.52
N SER A 202 1.34 3.04 -7.23
CA SER A 202 0.69 4.31 -7.57
C SER A 202 -0.54 4.11 -8.46
N ILE A 203 -0.44 3.24 -9.46
CA ILE A 203 -1.57 2.95 -10.36
C ILE A 203 -2.72 2.27 -9.59
N ILE A 204 -2.41 1.29 -8.76
CA ILE A 204 -3.42 0.54 -8.01
C ILE A 204 -4.10 1.43 -6.96
N LEU A 205 -3.34 2.24 -6.24
CA LEU A 205 -3.91 3.19 -5.28
C LEU A 205 -4.82 4.22 -5.97
N ASP A 206 -4.44 4.70 -7.15
CA ASP A 206 -5.30 5.60 -7.94
C ASP A 206 -6.60 4.91 -8.37
N ARG A 207 -6.54 3.65 -8.79
CA ARG A 207 -7.74 2.88 -9.16
C ARG A 207 -8.65 2.59 -7.97
N LEU A 208 -8.09 2.36 -6.79
CA LEU A 208 -8.87 2.02 -5.59
C LEU A 208 -9.37 3.25 -4.81
N ARG A 209 -8.59 4.32 -4.76
CA ARG A 209 -8.82 5.49 -3.90
C ARG A 209 -8.73 6.84 -4.63
N GLY A 210 -8.32 6.85 -5.87
CA GLY A 210 -8.22 8.07 -6.65
C GLY A 210 -9.58 8.59 -7.08
N GLU A 211 -9.59 9.79 -7.63
CA GLU A 211 -10.78 10.39 -8.21
C GLU A 211 -11.27 9.59 -9.42
N ALA A 212 -12.54 9.25 -9.44
CA ALA A 212 -13.18 8.58 -10.59
C ALA A 212 -13.43 9.59 -11.72
N TRP A 213 -12.36 10.12 -12.29
CA TRP A 213 -12.38 11.17 -13.30
C TRP A 213 -13.16 10.79 -14.58
N TRP A 214 -13.28 9.48 -14.86
CA TRP A 214 -14.06 8.96 -16.00
C TRP A 214 -15.58 9.01 -15.82
N ASN A 215 -16.04 9.35 -14.62
CA ASN A 215 -17.48 9.48 -14.28
C ASN A 215 -17.96 10.94 -14.31
N LYS A 216 -17.13 11.87 -14.79
CA LYS A 216 -17.47 13.31 -14.90
C LYS A 216 -18.14 13.65 -16.21
#